data_699730d0201b4a1df7d95efa634bdc5a
#
_entry.id   699730d0201b4a1df7d95efa634bdc5a
#
_cell.length_a   1.000
_cell.length_b   1.000
_cell.length_c   1.000
_cell.angle_alpha   90.00
_cell.angle_beta   90.00
_cell.angle_gamma   90.00
#
_symmetry.space_group_name_H-M   'P 1'
#
loop_
_entity.id
_entity.type
_entity.pdbx_description
1 polymer ?
#
loop_
_entity_poly.entity_id
_entity_poly.type
_entity_poly.pdbx_seq_one_letter_code
_entity_poly.pdbx_strand_id
1 'polypeptide(L)'
;MSARVKLEARVNDFLAERRRLGFESKGMGLALFHFARYVDALGHRGPLTLEIMADWARRDKRNSTTPITWARRLKILRPFARYLQQFEPRTEVPDESIFGPVDQRLAPHIYSEQEIVDLLRAARQLRPDLRGAGYEALFGLLAATGLRVSEALHLCDGDVDLKIGMLTVRRTKFAKSRQVPLHPSTVQALLRYRRLRASYIERSPEGPFLVGTRGMHLGRPLGLRQVNRMFVELRDQLGWVNRGAHHAPRVHDLRHTFVVRRVMLWHKQGINVDQAMLSLSTYVGHAMVTNTYWYLTAVPELVAVAAAKFESFAHRPEVCHG
;
A
#
# COMPACT_ATOMS: atom_id res chain seq x y z
N MET A 1 -17.58 31.01 33.87
CA MET A 1 -17.23 29.59 33.59
C MET A 1 -17.41 29.35 32.10
N SER A 2 -16.32 29.25 31.35
CA SER A 2 -16.36 29.02 29.89
C SER A 2 -16.99 27.64 29.58
N ALA A 3 -18.01 27.63 28.70
CA ALA A 3 -18.64 26.38 28.28
C ALA A 3 -17.57 25.48 27.65
N ARG A 4 -17.32 24.35 28.28
CA ARG A 4 -16.28 23.39 27.85
C ARG A 4 -16.66 22.82 26.49
N VAL A 5 -15.85 23.08 25.50
CA VAL A 5 -16.04 22.58 24.14
C VAL A 5 -16.07 21.04 24.15
N LYS A 6 -17.11 20.42 23.57
CA LYS A 6 -17.21 18.96 23.45
C LYS A 6 -16.00 18.39 22.71
N LEU A 7 -15.52 17.21 23.10
CA LEU A 7 -14.35 16.57 22.48
C LEU A 7 -14.52 16.37 20.96
N GLU A 8 -15.75 16.08 20.49
CA GLU A 8 -16.05 16.00 19.04
C GLU A 8 -15.80 17.33 18.30
N ALA A 9 -16.06 18.48 18.94
CA ALA A 9 -15.74 19.77 18.31
C ALA A 9 -14.22 19.94 18.17
N ARG A 10 -13.44 19.56 19.18
CA ARG A 10 -11.97 19.55 19.10
C ARG A 10 -11.43 18.60 18.01
N VAL A 11 -12.09 17.45 17.81
CA VAL A 11 -11.77 16.54 16.69
C VAL A 11 -12.02 17.23 15.36
N ASN A 12 -13.15 17.95 15.20
CA ASN A 12 -13.44 18.69 13.98
C ASN A 12 -12.41 19.78 13.69
N ASP A 13 -12.04 20.58 14.69
CA ASP A 13 -11.03 21.64 14.56
C ASP A 13 -9.68 21.06 14.14
N PHE A 14 -9.22 20.01 14.81
CA PHE A 14 -7.99 19.31 14.48
C PHE A 14 -8.00 18.76 13.05
N LEU A 15 -9.08 18.12 12.62
CA LEU A 15 -9.20 17.57 11.28
C LEU A 15 -9.26 18.68 10.22
N ALA A 16 -9.88 19.84 10.53
CA ALA A 16 -9.90 21.00 9.64
C ALA A 16 -8.49 21.56 9.43
N GLU A 17 -7.72 21.72 10.51
CA GLU A 17 -6.33 22.15 10.44
C GLU A 17 -5.47 21.20 9.60
N ARG A 18 -5.58 19.89 9.84
CA ARG A 18 -4.86 18.90 9.05
C ARG A 18 -5.22 18.92 7.55
N ARG A 19 -6.49 19.17 7.21
CA ARG A 19 -6.91 19.31 5.80
C ARG A 19 -6.30 20.55 5.14
N ARG A 20 -6.20 21.68 5.86
CA ARG A 20 -5.50 22.90 5.36
C ARG A 20 -4.03 22.62 5.05
N LEU A 21 -3.40 21.71 5.81
CA LEU A 21 -2.03 21.26 5.58
C LEU A 21 -1.92 20.16 4.50
N GLY A 22 -3.00 19.84 3.77
CA GLY A 22 -3.00 18.87 2.68
C GLY A 22 -3.07 17.39 3.10
N PHE A 23 -3.41 17.09 4.37
CA PHE A 23 -3.54 15.70 4.83
C PHE A 23 -4.96 15.18 4.62
N GLU A 24 -5.13 14.15 3.79
CA GLU A 24 -6.37 13.37 3.75
C GLU A 24 -6.47 12.45 4.97
N SER A 25 -7.28 12.82 5.96
CA SER A 25 -7.35 12.13 7.26
C SER A 25 -8.61 11.29 7.44
N LYS A 26 -9.18 10.69 6.36
CA LYS A 26 -10.47 9.96 6.44
C LYS A 26 -10.47 8.85 7.50
N GLY A 27 -9.49 7.96 7.49
CA GLY A 27 -9.39 6.87 8.47
C GLY A 27 -9.10 7.35 9.88
N MET A 28 -8.24 8.36 10.03
CA MET A 28 -7.96 8.99 11.31
C MET A 28 -9.22 9.67 11.88
N GLY A 29 -9.97 10.39 11.03
CA GLY A 29 -11.20 11.06 11.45
C GLY A 29 -12.22 10.08 12.05
N LEU A 30 -12.49 8.96 11.38
CA LEU A 30 -13.37 7.92 11.90
C LEU A 30 -12.91 7.41 13.28
N ALA A 31 -11.62 7.14 13.43
CA ALA A 31 -11.07 6.66 14.69
C ALA A 31 -11.20 7.72 15.82
N LEU A 32 -10.92 8.99 15.52
CA LEU A 32 -11.01 10.08 16.50
C LEU A 32 -12.46 10.35 16.94
N PHE A 33 -13.44 10.31 16.01
CA PHE A 33 -14.85 10.44 16.39
C PHE A 33 -15.31 9.25 17.23
N HIS A 34 -14.85 8.03 16.93
CA HIS A 34 -15.13 6.87 17.80
C HIS A 34 -14.52 7.02 19.18
N PHE A 35 -13.32 7.58 19.28
CA PHE A 35 -12.68 7.87 20.56
C PHE A 35 -13.44 8.95 21.34
N ALA A 36 -13.82 10.05 20.69
CA ALA A 36 -14.57 11.13 21.34
C ALA A 36 -15.89 10.62 21.94
N ARG A 37 -16.66 9.83 21.18
CA ARG A 37 -17.89 9.21 21.69
C ARG A 37 -17.65 8.25 22.84
N TYR A 38 -16.56 7.52 22.82
CA TYR A 38 -16.16 6.66 23.93
C TYR A 38 -15.90 7.46 25.22
N VAL A 39 -15.14 8.56 25.12
CA VAL A 39 -14.85 9.45 26.25
C VAL A 39 -16.11 10.12 26.79
N ASP A 40 -17.03 10.55 25.90
CA ASP A 40 -18.32 11.12 26.28
C ASP A 40 -19.20 10.09 26.99
N ALA A 41 -19.22 8.83 26.51
CA ALA A 41 -19.98 7.75 27.14
C ALA A 41 -19.45 7.36 28.54
N LEU A 42 -18.15 7.58 28.81
CA LEU A 42 -17.57 7.44 30.15
C LEU A 42 -17.95 8.60 31.09
N GLY A 43 -18.56 9.66 30.58
CA GLY A 43 -18.81 10.89 31.37
C GLY A 43 -17.53 11.62 31.79
N HIS A 44 -16.38 11.32 31.17
CA HIS A 44 -15.10 11.88 31.56
C HIS A 44 -15.06 13.39 31.29
N ARG A 45 -14.63 14.19 32.28
CA ARG A 45 -14.62 15.66 32.25
C ARG A 45 -13.24 16.28 32.47
N GLY A 46 -12.18 15.48 32.53
CA GLY A 46 -10.81 15.91 32.82
C GLY A 46 -9.88 15.88 31.59
N PRO A 47 -8.58 16.13 31.82
CA PRO A 47 -7.53 15.85 30.85
C PRO A 47 -7.58 14.39 30.41
N LEU A 48 -7.26 14.11 29.16
CA LEU A 48 -7.17 12.74 28.69
C LEU A 48 -5.93 12.06 29.28
N THR A 49 -6.14 10.87 29.86
CA THR A 49 -5.06 10.06 30.45
C THR A 49 -4.66 8.92 29.52
N LEU A 50 -3.46 8.37 29.71
CA LEU A 50 -2.97 7.18 29.00
C LEU A 50 -3.89 5.98 29.23
N GLU A 51 -4.44 5.84 30.43
CA GLU A 51 -5.37 4.78 30.81
C GLU A 51 -6.63 4.80 29.94
N ILE A 52 -7.32 5.95 29.82
CA ILE A 52 -8.51 6.11 28.98
C ILE A 52 -8.22 5.79 27.52
N MET A 53 -7.06 6.25 27.01
CA MET A 53 -6.66 6.01 25.63
C MET A 53 -6.30 4.54 25.40
N ALA A 54 -5.63 3.88 26.35
CA ALA A 54 -5.27 2.47 26.28
C ALA A 54 -6.52 1.58 26.34
N ASP A 55 -7.48 1.88 27.20
CA ASP A 55 -8.73 1.17 27.31
C ASP A 55 -9.56 1.27 26.03
N TRP A 56 -9.65 2.45 25.44
CA TRP A 56 -10.28 2.59 24.13
C TRP A 56 -9.53 1.79 23.05
N ALA A 57 -8.20 1.76 23.10
CA ALA A 57 -7.41 1.02 22.13
C ALA A 57 -7.67 -0.49 22.21
N ARG A 58 -7.88 -1.05 23.41
CA ARG A 58 -8.23 -2.47 23.62
C ARG A 58 -9.65 -2.80 23.15
N ARG A 59 -10.59 -1.85 23.22
CA ARG A 59 -12.00 -2.05 22.79
C ARG A 59 -12.13 -1.94 21.27
N ASP A 60 -11.55 -2.90 20.53
CA ASP A 60 -11.72 -3.01 19.09
C ASP A 60 -13.03 -3.75 18.74
N LYS A 61 -13.72 -3.31 17.66
CA LYS A 61 -14.94 -3.97 17.16
C LYS A 61 -14.76 -5.45 16.81
N ARG A 62 -13.52 -5.88 16.59
CA ARG A 62 -13.16 -7.27 16.25
C ARG A 62 -12.67 -8.07 17.45
N ASN A 63 -12.72 -7.50 18.65
CA ASN A 63 -12.17 -8.09 19.87
C ASN A 63 -10.74 -8.62 19.67
N SER A 64 -9.91 -7.87 18.94
CA SER A 64 -8.53 -8.26 18.69
C SER A 64 -7.77 -8.30 20.02
N THR A 65 -7.13 -9.42 20.28
CA THR A 65 -6.26 -9.62 21.45
C THR A 65 -4.79 -9.27 21.18
N THR A 66 -4.47 -8.81 19.95
CA THR A 66 -3.08 -8.56 19.55
C THR A 66 -2.59 -7.17 19.94
N PRO A 67 -1.49 -7.05 20.72
CA PRO A 67 -0.91 -5.77 21.15
C PRO A 67 -0.64 -4.81 19.97
N ILE A 68 -0.20 -5.32 18.83
CA ILE A 68 0.06 -4.48 17.64
C ILE A 68 -1.20 -3.77 17.12
N THR A 69 -2.39 -4.36 17.26
CA THR A 69 -3.66 -3.72 16.90
C THR A 69 -3.94 -2.55 17.84
N TRP A 70 -3.74 -2.75 19.13
CA TRP A 70 -3.91 -1.72 20.15
C TRP A 70 -2.89 -0.59 19.99
N ALA A 71 -1.62 -0.93 19.76
CA ALA A 71 -0.56 0.03 19.47
C ALA A 71 -0.89 0.91 18.24
N ARG A 72 -1.40 0.30 17.16
CA ARG A 72 -1.85 1.04 15.95
C ARG A 72 -2.98 2.02 16.25
N ARG A 73 -3.95 1.61 17.06
CA ARG A 73 -5.06 2.48 17.48
C ARG A 73 -4.55 3.63 18.33
N LEU A 74 -3.65 3.36 19.27
CA LEU A 74 -3.05 4.37 20.13
C LEU A 74 -2.20 5.37 19.33
N LYS A 75 -1.44 4.90 18.35
CA LYS A 75 -0.66 5.76 17.43
C LYS A 75 -1.53 6.78 16.68
N ILE A 76 -2.80 6.45 16.37
CA ILE A 76 -3.74 7.38 15.73
C ILE A 76 -4.09 8.54 16.68
N LEU A 77 -4.18 8.30 17.99
CA LEU A 77 -4.52 9.34 18.98
C LEU A 77 -3.36 10.30 19.26
N ARG A 78 -2.11 9.88 19.08
CA ARG A 78 -0.90 10.64 19.44
C ARG A 78 -0.88 12.09 18.88
N PRO A 79 -1.10 12.34 17.57
CA PRO A 79 -1.12 13.70 17.05
C PRO A 79 -2.29 14.53 17.59
N PHE A 80 -3.43 13.90 17.87
CA PHE A 80 -4.58 14.58 18.45
C PHE A 80 -4.35 14.92 19.93
N ALA A 81 -3.75 14.03 20.71
CA ALA A 81 -3.39 14.29 22.09
C ALA A 81 -2.41 15.49 22.22
N ARG A 82 -1.39 15.54 21.32
CA ARG A 82 -0.50 16.72 21.24
C ARG A 82 -1.22 18.02 20.88
N TYR A 83 -2.20 17.97 20.00
CA TYR A 83 -3.03 19.11 19.67
C TYR A 83 -3.85 19.56 20.89
N LEU A 84 -4.42 18.62 21.65
CA LEU A 84 -5.21 18.93 22.84
C LEU A 84 -4.39 19.56 23.96
N GLN A 85 -3.09 19.27 24.08
CA GLN A 85 -2.20 19.91 25.09
C GLN A 85 -2.16 21.43 24.97
N GLN A 86 -2.46 22.00 23.79
CA GLN A 86 -2.57 23.47 23.64
C GLN A 86 -3.73 24.08 24.44
N PHE A 87 -4.75 23.27 24.74
CA PHE A 87 -5.95 23.72 25.46
C PHE A 87 -6.06 23.11 26.86
N GLU A 88 -5.50 21.93 27.04
CA GLU A 88 -5.49 21.17 28.29
C GLU A 88 -4.08 20.58 28.48
N PRO A 89 -3.13 21.37 29.06
CA PRO A 89 -1.72 20.97 29.17
C PRO A 89 -1.46 19.63 29.88
N ARG A 90 -2.40 19.21 30.76
CA ARG A 90 -2.31 17.95 31.49
C ARG A 90 -2.76 16.73 30.69
N THR A 91 -3.21 16.91 29.44
CA THR A 91 -3.48 15.78 28.53
C THR A 91 -2.20 14.99 28.29
N GLU A 92 -2.24 13.69 28.53
CA GLU A 92 -1.10 12.81 28.30
C GLU A 92 -0.98 12.44 26.81
N VAL A 93 0.25 12.20 26.35
CA VAL A 93 0.51 11.79 24.95
C VAL A 93 0.99 10.35 24.94
N PRO A 94 0.23 9.42 24.30
CA PRO A 94 0.62 8.01 24.29
C PRO A 94 1.87 7.79 23.45
N ASP A 95 2.77 6.95 23.91
CA ASP A 95 3.97 6.51 23.20
C ASP A 95 3.98 5.00 22.92
N GLU A 96 5.13 4.45 22.60
CA GLU A 96 5.29 3.03 22.25
C GLU A 96 5.50 2.14 23.48
N SER A 97 5.67 2.69 24.68
CA SER A 97 5.90 1.92 25.91
C SER A 97 4.67 1.11 26.34
N ILE A 98 3.46 1.56 25.97
CA ILE A 98 2.19 0.96 26.42
C ILE A 98 1.91 -0.39 25.76
N PHE A 99 2.06 -0.49 24.44
CA PHE A 99 1.74 -1.70 23.65
C PHE A 99 2.86 -2.13 22.71
N GLY A 100 4.02 -1.53 22.81
CA GLY A 100 5.16 -1.78 21.94
C GLY A 100 5.13 -1.03 20.60
N PRO A 101 6.18 -1.18 19.80
CA PRO A 101 6.33 -0.48 18.53
C PRO A 101 5.37 -1.02 17.46
N VAL A 102 4.83 -0.08 16.65
CA VAL A 102 3.90 -0.40 15.55
C VAL A 102 4.62 -0.69 14.24
N ASP A 103 5.81 -0.17 14.05
CA ASP A 103 6.44 -0.01 12.74
C ASP A 103 7.41 -1.14 12.37
N GLN A 104 7.16 -2.36 12.82
CA GLN A 104 7.89 -3.51 12.28
C GLN A 104 7.42 -3.78 10.84
N ARG A 105 8.26 -3.42 9.88
CA ARG A 105 8.07 -3.82 8.48
C ARG A 105 8.46 -5.28 8.35
N LEU A 106 7.46 -6.14 8.19
CA LEU A 106 7.68 -7.56 7.98
C LEU A 106 8.18 -7.82 6.56
N ALA A 107 9.10 -8.78 6.40
CA ALA A 107 9.58 -9.22 5.10
C ALA A 107 8.41 -9.67 4.21
N PRO A 108 8.31 -9.16 2.97
CA PRO A 108 7.26 -9.55 2.05
C PRO A 108 7.51 -10.95 1.47
N HIS A 109 6.46 -11.58 0.97
CA HIS A 109 6.62 -12.73 0.08
C HIS A 109 7.11 -12.25 -1.29
N ILE A 110 8.22 -12.81 -1.79
CA ILE A 110 8.73 -12.53 -3.13
C ILE A 110 8.28 -13.66 -4.06
N TYR A 111 7.40 -13.32 -5.01
CA TYR A 111 6.84 -14.28 -5.97
C TYR A 111 7.91 -14.76 -6.95
N SER A 112 7.96 -16.06 -7.22
CA SER A 112 8.72 -16.62 -8.33
C SER A 112 8.06 -16.26 -9.68
N GLU A 113 8.77 -16.45 -10.80
CA GLU A 113 8.17 -16.25 -12.12
C GLU A 113 7.01 -17.21 -12.36
N GLN A 114 7.18 -18.46 -11.93
CA GLN A 114 6.15 -19.50 -12.07
C GLN A 114 4.90 -19.14 -11.26
N GLU A 115 5.04 -18.66 -10.02
CA GLU A 115 3.90 -18.22 -9.21
C GLU A 115 3.12 -17.09 -9.87
N ILE A 116 3.81 -16.13 -10.53
CA ILE A 116 3.13 -15.06 -11.27
C ILE A 116 2.40 -15.64 -12.50
N VAL A 117 3.04 -16.52 -13.27
CA VAL A 117 2.42 -17.17 -14.44
C VAL A 117 1.19 -17.97 -14.02
N ASP A 118 1.27 -18.73 -12.93
CA ASP A 118 0.16 -19.54 -12.43
C ASP A 118 -0.99 -18.67 -11.92
N LEU A 119 -0.69 -17.53 -11.25
CA LEU A 119 -1.70 -16.54 -10.86
C LEU A 119 -2.46 -16.01 -12.09
N LEU A 120 -1.74 -15.60 -13.13
CA LEU A 120 -2.35 -15.06 -14.34
C LEU A 120 -3.20 -16.12 -15.06
N ARG A 121 -2.72 -17.36 -15.14
CA ARG A 121 -3.45 -18.48 -15.72
C ARG A 121 -4.74 -18.78 -14.93
N ALA A 122 -4.64 -18.88 -13.61
CA ALA A 122 -5.79 -19.12 -12.75
C ALA A 122 -6.81 -17.97 -12.82
N ALA A 123 -6.33 -16.72 -12.84
CA ALA A 123 -7.19 -15.56 -13.01
C ALA A 123 -7.96 -15.58 -14.34
N ARG A 124 -7.30 -15.95 -15.45
CA ARG A 124 -7.91 -16.04 -16.78
C ARG A 124 -9.03 -17.07 -16.85
N GLN A 125 -9.00 -18.12 -16.04
CA GLN A 125 -10.03 -19.17 -16.01
C GLN A 125 -11.32 -18.73 -15.29
N LEU A 126 -11.32 -17.60 -14.61
CA LEU A 126 -12.50 -17.08 -13.93
C LEU A 126 -13.62 -16.74 -14.92
N ARG A 127 -14.86 -17.06 -14.53
CA ARG A 127 -16.05 -16.77 -15.35
C ARG A 127 -16.88 -15.63 -14.77
N PRO A 128 -17.54 -14.83 -15.61
CA PRO A 128 -17.50 -14.79 -17.09
C PRO A 128 -16.15 -14.32 -17.63
N ASP A 129 -15.93 -14.47 -18.94
CA ASP A 129 -14.64 -14.19 -19.61
C ASP A 129 -14.08 -12.79 -19.33
N LEU A 130 -14.95 -11.79 -19.33
CA LEU A 130 -14.55 -10.42 -18.96
C LEU A 130 -13.98 -10.34 -17.54
N ARG A 131 -14.49 -11.16 -16.60
CA ARG A 131 -13.96 -11.22 -15.23
C ARG A 131 -12.56 -11.82 -15.24
N GLY A 132 -12.36 -12.94 -15.92
CA GLY A 132 -11.06 -13.58 -16.03
C GLY A 132 -10.02 -12.65 -16.65
N ALA A 133 -10.35 -12.06 -17.78
CA ALA A 133 -9.49 -11.11 -18.46
C ALA A 133 -9.17 -9.85 -17.61
N GLY A 134 -10.14 -9.36 -16.83
CA GLY A 134 -9.96 -8.20 -15.94
C GLY A 134 -8.99 -8.49 -14.80
N TYR A 135 -9.09 -9.65 -14.15
CA TYR A 135 -8.15 -10.04 -13.08
C TYR A 135 -6.77 -10.40 -13.62
N GLU A 136 -6.68 -11.11 -14.78
CA GLU A 136 -5.41 -11.34 -15.47
C GLU A 136 -4.71 -10.02 -15.80
N ALA A 137 -5.43 -9.05 -16.40
CA ALA A 137 -4.90 -7.73 -16.70
C ALA A 137 -4.46 -6.97 -15.45
N LEU A 138 -5.24 -7.00 -14.38
CA LEU A 138 -4.90 -6.35 -13.11
C LEU A 138 -3.63 -6.94 -12.49
N PHE A 139 -3.58 -8.26 -12.29
CA PHE A 139 -2.43 -8.89 -11.64
C PHE A 139 -1.18 -8.80 -12.51
N GLY A 140 -1.31 -8.95 -13.81
CA GLY A 140 -0.22 -8.75 -14.77
C GLY A 140 0.32 -7.31 -14.73
N LEU A 141 -0.57 -6.32 -14.69
CA LEU A 141 -0.18 -4.92 -14.56
C LEU A 141 0.56 -4.65 -13.25
N LEU A 142 0.06 -5.16 -12.12
CA LEU A 142 0.71 -5.01 -10.81
C LEU A 142 2.10 -5.66 -10.79
N ALA A 143 2.24 -6.86 -11.34
CA ALA A 143 3.51 -7.58 -11.41
C ALA A 143 4.53 -6.89 -12.33
N ALA A 144 4.06 -6.31 -13.46
CA ALA A 144 4.93 -5.69 -14.46
C ALA A 144 5.34 -4.25 -14.12
N THR A 145 4.58 -3.54 -13.28
CA THR A 145 4.81 -2.11 -13.01
C THR A 145 5.05 -1.78 -11.55
N GLY A 146 4.73 -2.69 -10.63
CA GLY A 146 4.78 -2.41 -9.20
C GLY A 146 3.81 -1.31 -8.73
N LEU A 147 2.74 -1.00 -9.49
CA LEU A 147 1.70 -0.07 -9.06
C LEU A 147 1.06 -0.52 -7.73
N ARG A 148 0.59 0.45 -6.93
CA ARG A 148 -0.32 0.10 -5.83
C ARG A 148 -1.65 -0.39 -6.39
N VAL A 149 -2.26 -1.37 -5.73
CA VAL A 149 -3.57 -1.90 -6.18
C VAL A 149 -4.58 -0.77 -6.35
N SER A 150 -4.64 0.17 -5.39
CA SER A 150 -5.54 1.32 -5.49
C SER A 150 -5.23 2.23 -6.68
N GLU A 151 -3.96 2.42 -7.05
CA GLU A 151 -3.58 3.20 -8.23
C GLU A 151 -4.09 2.53 -9.51
N ALA A 152 -3.88 1.22 -9.65
CA ALA A 152 -4.38 0.46 -10.79
C ALA A 152 -5.92 0.49 -10.90
N LEU A 153 -6.63 0.39 -9.77
CA LEU A 153 -8.11 0.42 -9.73
C LEU A 153 -8.72 1.79 -10.02
N HIS A 154 -7.95 2.88 -9.86
CA HIS A 154 -8.40 4.23 -10.18
C HIS A 154 -8.01 4.69 -11.60
N LEU A 155 -7.36 3.85 -12.40
CA LEU A 155 -7.07 4.19 -13.80
C LEU A 155 -8.38 4.33 -14.58
N CYS A 156 -8.53 5.47 -15.25
CA CYS A 156 -9.53 5.67 -16.28
C CYS A 156 -9.01 5.16 -17.64
N ASP A 157 -9.89 4.92 -18.59
CA ASP A 157 -9.48 4.44 -19.92
C ASP A 157 -8.57 5.45 -20.65
N GLY A 158 -8.80 6.76 -20.43
CA GLY A 158 -7.94 7.84 -20.94
C GLY A 158 -6.56 7.93 -20.28
N ASP A 159 -6.37 7.31 -19.09
CA ASP A 159 -5.06 7.25 -18.44
C ASP A 159 -4.15 6.17 -19.02
N VAL A 160 -4.68 5.28 -19.87
CA VAL A 160 -4.00 4.10 -20.41
C VAL A 160 -3.77 4.30 -21.92
N ASP A 161 -2.67 4.93 -22.28
CA ASP A 161 -2.28 5.10 -23.67
C ASP A 161 -1.46 3.89 -24.15
N LEU A 162 -2.15 2.95 -24.82
CA LEU A 162 -1.52 1.74 -25.35
C LEU A 162 -0.89 1.95 -26.74
N LYS A 163 -1.02 3.15 -27.35
CA LYS A 163 -0.32 3.46 -28.60
C LYS A 163 1.15 3.76 -28.34
N ILE A 164 1.41 4.58 -27.32
CA ILE A 164 2.77 4.93 -26.91
C ILE A 164 3.28 4.08 -25.73
N GLY A 165 2.45 3.18 -25.19
CA GLY A 165 2.84 2.32 -24.06
C GLY A 165 3.03 3.06 -22.74
N MET A 166 2.13 3.97 -22.39
CA MET A 166 2.25 4.83 -21.21
C MET A 166 0.99 4.81 -20.34
N LEU A 167 1.18 4.79 -19.03
CA LEU A 167 0.11 5.04 -18.04
C LEU A 167 0.30 6.41 -17.40
N THR A 168 -0.79 7.11 -17.14
CA THR A 168 -0.83 8.30 -16.30
C THR A 168 -1.47 7.98 -14.96
N VAL A 169 -0.66 7.87 -13.90
CA VAL A 169 -1.17 7.63 -12.55
C VAL A 169 -1.45 8.97 -11.89
N ARG A 170 -2.73 9.31 -11.76
CA ARG A 170 -3.20 10.60 -11.25
C ARG A 170 -3.41 10.57 -9.74
N ARG A 171 -3.29 11.74 -9.11
CA ARG A 171 -3.69 12.01 -7.71
C ARG A 171 -3.20 10.98 -6.72
N THR A 172 -1.92 10.64 -6.80
CA THR A 172 -1.29 9.82 -5.77
C THR A 172 -1.22 10.57 -4.42
N LYS A 173 -0.67 9.94 -3.40
CA LYS A 173 -0.42 10.60 -2.11
C LYS A 173 0.31 11.95 -2.35
N PHE A 174 -0.22 13.04 -1.80
CA PHE A 174 0.22 14.44 -2.03
C PHE A 174 -0.17 15.05 -3.40
N ALA A 175 -1.27 14.60 -4.01
CA ALA A 175 -1.81 15.11 -5.29
C ALA A 175 -0.81 15.06 -6.47
N LYS A 176 0.29 14.31 -6.37
CA LYS A 176 1.27 14.14 -7.45
C LYS A 176 0.76 13.17 -8.49
N SER A 177 1.02 13.46 -9.78
CA SER A 177 0.79 12.54 -10.89
C SER A 177 2.14 12.08 -11.44
N ARG A 178 2.19 10.87 -12.01
CA ARG A 178 3.39 10.37 -12.67
C ARG A 178 3.03 9.53 -13.89
N GLN A 179 3.95 9.50 -14.84
CA GLN A 179 3.89 8.61 -15.99
C GLN A 179 4.64 7.31 -15.68
N VAL A 180 4.10 6.20 -16.17
CA VAL A 180 4.64 4.85 -15.97
C VAL A 180 4.73 4.19 -17.36
N PRO A 181 5.94 4.06 -17.93
CA PRO A 181 6.12 3.36 -19.21
C PRO A 181 5.85 1.87 -19.03
N LEU A 182 5.23 1.28 -20.06
CA LEU A 182 4.88 -0.12 -20.11
C LEU A 182 5.82 -0.89 -21.04
N HIS A 183 6.20 -2.09 -20.64
CA HIS A 183 6.87 -3.02 -21.53
C HIS A 183 5.93 -3.46 -22.68
N PRO A 184 6.43 -3.70 -23.91
CA PRO A 184 5.59 -4.09 -25.06
C PRO A 184 4.68 -5.28 -24.79
N SER A 185 5.14 -6.32 -24.07
CA SER A 185 4.33 -7.48 -23.70
C SER A 185 3.13 -7.10 -22.79
N THR A 186 3.32 -6.15 -21.88
CA THR A 186 2.25 -5.61 -21.02
C THR A 186 1.23 -4.84 -21.86
N VAL A 187 1.70 -4.01 -22.80
CA VAL A 187 0.83 -3.31 -23.76
C VAL A 187 -0.06 -4.29 -24.51
N GLN A 188 0.51 -5.39 -25.06
CA GLN A 188 -0.25 -6.41 -25.77
C GLN A 188 -1.29 -7.10 -24.87
N ALA A 189 -0.94 -7.42 -23.63
CA ALA A 189 -1.88 -8.00 -22.67
C ALA A 189 -3.06 -7.04 -22.37
N LEU A 190 -2.78 -5.76 -22.14
CA LEU A 190 -3.81 -4.76 -21.89
C LEU A 190 -4.65 -4.45 -23.14
N LEU A 191 -4.09 -4.54 -24.35
CA LEU A 191 -4.83 -4.43 -25.59
C LEU A 191 -5.85 -5.58 -25.74
N ARG A 192 -5.44 -6.83 -25.42
CA ARG A 192 -6.38 -7.97 -25.43
C ARG A 192 -7.54 -7.75 -24.48
N TYR A 193 -7.25 -7.33 -23.24
CA TYR A 193 -8.27 -7.00 -22.26
C TYR A 193 -9.20 -5.87 -22.76
N ARG A 194 -8.64 -4.76 -23.27
CA ARG A 194 -9.41 -3.61 -23.77
C ARG A 194 -10.36 -4.02 -24.91
N ARG A 195 -9.89 -4.86 -25.85
CA ARG A 195 -10.73 -5.38 -26.93
C ARG A 195 -11.89 -6.21 -26.40
N LEU A 196 -11.63 -7.15 -25.51
CA LEU A 196 -12.68 -7.97 -24.89
C LEU A 196 -13.66 -7.10 -24.09
N ARG A 197 -13.17 -6.12 -23.31
CA ARG A 197 -14.03 -5.21 -22.57
C ARG A 197 -14.97 -4.43 -23.49
N ALA A 198 -14.49 -3.98 -24.65
CA ALA A 198 -15.27 -3.22 -25.61
C ALA A 198 -16.48 -3.99 -26.19
N SER A 199 -16.48 -5.32 -26.14
CA SER A 199 -17.66 -6.12 -26.52
C SER A 199 -18.76 -6.19 -25.46
N TYR A 200 -18.49 -5.69 -24.25
CA TYR A 200 -19.44 -5.68 -23.13
C TYR A 200 -19.84 -4.28 -22.67
N ILE A 201 -18.98 -3.29 -22.88
CA ILE A 201 -19.12 -1.96 -22.27
C ILE A 201 -18.64 -0.90 -23.27
N GLU A 202 -19.46 0.12 -23.48
CA GLU A 202 -19.09 1.28 -24.27
C GLU A 202 -17.87 1.99 -23.67
N ARG A 203 -16.99 2.47 -24.52
CA ARG A 203 -15.75 3.11 -24.11
C ARG A 203 -15.98 4.58 -23.77
N SER A 204 -15.52 5.00 -22.59
CA SER A 204 -15.45 6.40 -22.17
C SER A 204 -14.06 6.70 -21.63
N PRO A 205 -13.41 7.81 -22.03
CA PRO A 205 -12.10 8.21 -21.48
C PRO A 205 -12.08 8.38 -19.97
N GLU A 206 -13.17 8.86 -19.37
CA GLU A 206 -13.35 9.04 -17.92
C GLU A 206 -13.83 7.76 -17.23
N GLY A 207 -14.28 6.77 -18.00
CA GLY A 207 -14.72 5.48 -17.48
C GLY A 207 -13.58 4.67 -16.91
N PRO A 208 -13.86 3.75 -15.93
CA PRO A 208 -12.82 2.95 -15.31
C PRO A 208 -12.17 2.00 -16.34
N PHE A 209 -10.83 1.89 -16.29
CA PHE A 209 -10.12 0.94 -17.13
C PHE A 209 -10.41 -0.51 -16.71
N LEU A 210 -10.35 -0.78 -15.40
CA LEU A 210 -10.64 -2.10 -14.81
C LEU A 210 -12.06 -2.10 -14.23
N VAL A 211 -12.91 -2.99 -14.72
CA VAL A 211 -14.35 -2.96 -14.47
C VAL A 211 -14.87 -4.18 -13.73
N GLY A 212 -15.91 -3.98 -12.93
CA GLY A 212 -16.76 -5.04 -12.41
C GLY A 212 -17.56 -5.71 -13.52
N THR A 213 -17.96 -6.98 -13.34
CA THR A 213 -18.45 -7.82 -14.43
C THR A 213 -19.77 -8.52 -14.13
N ARG A 214 -20.44 -8.22 -13.01
CA ARG A 214 -21.69 -8.89 -12.62
C ARG A 214 -22.78 -7.90 -12.18
N GLY A 215 -23.98 -8.12 -12.65
CA GLY A 215 -25.19 -7.40 -12.23
C GLY A 215 -25.00 -5.88 -12.26
N MET A 216 -25.43 -5.20 -11.22
CA MET A 216 -25.31 -3.74 -11.06
C MET A 216 -23.86 -3.20 -11.02
N HIS A 217 -22.86 -4.08 -10.94
CA HIS A 217 -21.45 -3.69 -10.97
C HIS A 217 -20.80 -3.78 -12.35
N LEU A 218 -21.55 -4.23 -13.37
CA LEU A 218 -21.03 -4.24 -14.74
C LEU A 218 -20.67 -2.82 -15.19
N GLY A 219 -19.45 -2.63 -15.67
CA GLY A 219 -18.93 -1.33 -16.11
C GLY A 219 -18.53 -0.37 -14.99
N ARG A 220 -18.84 -0.66 -13.71
CA ARG A 220 -18.39 0.15 -12.57
C ARG A 220 -16.93 -0.18 -12.20
N PRO A 221 -16.22 0.72 -11.48
CA PRO A 221 -14.86 0.43 -11.02
C PRO A 221 -14.78 -0.87 -10.21
N LEU A 222 -13.75 -1.65 -10.45
CA LEU A 222 -13.46 -2.86 -9.67
C LEU A 222 -13.05 -2.46 -8.24
N GLY A 223 -13.71 -3.03 -7.22
CA GLY A 223 -13.51 -2.66 -5.82
C GLY A 223 -12.31 -3.34 -5.18
N LEU A 224 -11.53 -2.62 -4.36
CA LEU A 224 -10.36 -3.16 -3.64
C LEU A 224 -10.68 -4.39 -2.78
N ARG A 225 -11.83 -4.38 -2.06
CA ARG A 225 -12.26 -5.53 -1.25
C ARG A 225 -12.49 -6.77 -2.12
N GLN A 226 -13.08 -6.57 -3.29
CA GLN A 226 -13.35 -7.64 -4.25
C GLN A 226 -12.04 -8.23 -4.80
N VAL A 227 -11.07 -7.37 -5.12
CA VAL A 227 -9.73 -7.80 -5.57
C VAL A 227 -9.02 -8.60 -4.50
N ASN A 228 -8.99 -8.11 -3.26
CA ASN A 228 -8.35 -8.83 -2.16
C ASN A 228 -8.99 -10.20 -1.91
N ARG A 229 -10.34 -10.28 -1.95
CA ARG A 229 -11.05 -11.56 -1.79
C ARG A 229 -10.69 -12.53 -2.91
N MET A 230 -10.74 -12.07 -4.16
CA MET A 230 -10.39 -12.91 -5.30
C MET A 230 -8.94 -13.39 -5.27
N PHE A 231 -8.02 -12.50 -4.88
CA PHE A 231 -6.63 -12.87 -4.72
C PHE A 231 -6.44 -13.98 -3.66
N VAL A 232 -7.15 -13.89 -2.54
CA VAL A 232 -7.13 -14.93 -1.49
C VAL A 232 -7.67 -16.26 -2.03
N GLU A 233 -8.79 -16.24 -2.74
CA GLU A 233 -9.38 -17.44 -3.36
C GLU A 233 -8.38 -18.12 -4.33
N LEU A 234 -7.73 -17.35 -5.21
CA LEU A 234 -6.73 -17.86 -6.17
C LEU A 234 -5.47 -18.36 -5.47
N ARG A 235 -4.95 -17.61 -4.48
CA ARG A 235 -3.78 -17.99 -3.69
C ARG A 235 -4.00 -19.34 -3.00
N ASP A 236 -5.17 -19.51 -2.37
CA ASP A 236 -5.50 -20.72 -1.64
C ASP A 236 -5.66 -21.93 -2.59
N GLN A 237 -6.23 -21.69 -3.79
CA GLN A 237 -6.31 -22.70 -4.87
C GLN A 237 -4.91 -23.10 -5.38
N LEU A 238 -3.97 -22.16 -5.47
CA LEU A 238 -2.61 -22.40 -5.98
C LEU A 238 -1.68 -23.02 -4.92
N GLY A 239 -2.08 -23.03 -3.65
CA GLY A 239 -1.36 -23.73 -2.58
C GLY A 239 0.05 -23.21 -2.31
N TRP A 240 0.31 -21.91 -2.50
CA TRP A 240 1.65 -21.36 -2.35
C TRP A 240 2.21 -21.46 -0.94
N VAL A 241 3.49 -21.85 -0.84
CA VAL A 241 4.24 -21.78 0.41
C VAL A 241 4.66 -20.34 0.66
N ASN A 242 4.27 -19.82 1.82
CA ASN A 242 4.65 -18.45 2.22
C ASN A 242 6.13 -18.38 2.60
N ARG A 243 6.89 -17.50 1.93
CA ARG A 243 8.30 -17.20 2.19
C ARG A 243 8.52 -15.86 2.89
N GLY A 244 7.43 -15.11 3.15
CA GLY A 244 7.48 -13.84 3.87
C GLY A 244 7.18 -14.00 5.35
N ALA A 245 7.33 -12.92 6.10
CA ALA A 245 7.02 -12.86 7.53
C ALA A 245 5.55 -12.49 7.84
N HIS A 246 4.75 -12.19 6.81
CA HIS A 246 3.31 -12.04 6.97
C HIS A 246 2.63 -13.40 7.10
N HIS A 247 1.41 -13.43 7.61
CA HIS A 247 0.63 -14.66 7.76
C HIS A 247 0.47 -15.43 6.43
N ALA A 248 0.36 -14.75 5.31
CA ALA A 248 0.23 -15.34 3.98
C ALA A 248 0.68 -14.36 2.88
N PRO A 249 0.97 -14.85 1.65
CA PRO A 249 1.24 -14.02 0.48
C PRO A 249 0.08 -13.07 0.18
N ARG A 250 0.37 -11.81 -0.18
CA ARG A 250 -0.62 -10.75 -0.39
C ARG A 250 -0.52 -10.18 -1.80
N VAL A 251 -1.61 -9.64 -2.31
CA VAL A 251 -1.60 -8.93 -3.62
C VAL A 251 -0.57 -7.78 -3.63
N HIS A 252 -0.34 -7.11 -2.50
CA HIS A 252 0.67 -6.05 -2.40
C HIS A 252 2.11 -6.54 -2.57
N ASP A 253 2.34 -7.82 -2.31
CA ASP A 253 3.68 -8.43 -2.45
C ASP A 253 4.11 -8.55 -3.93
N LEU A 254 3.18 -8.45 -4.91
CA LEU A 254 3.52 -8.29 -6.33
C LEU A 254 4.36 -7.02 -6.56
N ARG A 255 4.01 -5.92 -5.89
CA ARG A 255 4.80 -4.70 -5.95
C ARG A 255 6.18 -4.86 -5.29
N HIS A 256 6.25 -5.54 -4.15
CA HIS A 256 7.51 -5.87 -3.51
C HIS A 256 8.40 -6.71 -4.43
N THR A 257 7.81 -7.73 -5.05
CA THR A 257 8.48 -8.58 -6.04
C THR A 257 9.02 -7.76 -7.23
N PHE A 258 8.23 -6.84 -7.78
CA PHE A 258 8.68 -5.95 -8.86
C PHE A 258 9.94 -5.17 -8.47
N VAL A 259 9.93 -4.53 -7.30
CA VAL A 259 11.07 -3.73 -6.81
C VAL A 259 12.31 -4.60 -6.64
N VAL A 260 12.18 -5.72 -5.93
CA VAL A 260 13.29 -6.65 -5.67
C VAL A 260 13.90 -7.18 -6.96
N ARG A 261 13.07 -7.66 -7.89
CA ARG A 261 13.54 -8.16 -9.19
C ARG A 261 14.25 -7.09 -10.01
N ARG A 262 13.77 -5.84 -9.97
CA ARG A 262 14.41 -4.73 -10.68
C ARG A 262 15.80 -4.47 -10.13
N VAL A 263 15.96 -4.43 -8.82
CA VAL A 263 17.26 -4.24 -8.16
C VAL A 263 18.20 -5.40 -8.46
N MET A 264 17.73 -6.65 -8.39
CA MET A 264 18.52 -7.83 -8.73
C MET A 264 18.96 -7.82 -10.20
N LEU A 265 18.07 -7.42 -11.12
CA LEU A 265 18.40 -7.31 -12.54
C LEU A 265 19.49 -6.27 -12.77
N TRP A 266 19.41 -5.11 -12.17
CA TRP A 266 20.43 -4.07 -12.27
C TRP A 266 21.77 -4.54 -11.74
N HIS A 267 21.75 -5.24 -10.60
CA HIS A 267 22.98 -5.83 -10.07
C HIS A 267 23.63 -6.81 -11.07
N LYS A 268 22.84 -7.73 -11.66
CA LYS A 268 23.32 -8.67 -12.68
C LYS A 268 23.87 -7.98 -13.93
N GLN A 269 23.31 -6.82 -14.29
CA GLN A 269 23.73 -6.00 -15.43
C GLN A 269 24.92 -5.06 -15.12
N GLY A 270 25.43 -5.06 -13.88
CA GLY A 270 26.52 -4.15 -13.46
C GLY A 270 26.09 -2.68 -13.34
N ILE A 271 24.78 -2.39 -13.35
CA ILE A 271 24.26 -1.02 -13.20
C ILE A 271 24.47 -0.56 -11.77
N ASN A 272 24.88 0.70 -11.59
CA ASN A 272 24.99 1.31 -10.27
C ASN A 272 23.60 1.42 -9.61
N VAL A 273 23.35 0.54 -8.64
CA VAL A 273 22.06 0.44 -7.96
C VAL A 273 21.74 1.73 -7.21
N ASP A 274 22.70 2.40 -6.58
CA ASP A 274 22.45 3.61 -5.80
C ASP A 274 21.93 4.76 -6.69
N GLN A 275 22.53 4.94 -7.86
CA GLN A 275 22.05 5.94 -8.83
C GLN A 275 20.67 5.58 -9.39
N ALA A 276 20.40 4.29 -9.62
CA ALA A 276 19.13 3.82 -10.15
C ALA A 276 17.98 3.82 -9.13
N MET A 277 18.29 3.77 -7.81
CA MET A 277 17.27 3.72 -6.75
C MET A 277 16.35 4.94 -6.71
N LEU A 278 16.87 6.15 -7.02
CA LEU A 278 16.05 7.34 -7.08
C LEU A 278 15.01 7.25 -8.22
N SER A 279 15.44 6.78 -9.39
CA SER A 279 14.57 6.57 -10.54
C SER A 279 13.49 5.51 -10.23
N LEU A 280 13.88 4.41 -9.58
CA LEU A 280 12.92 3.37 -9.16
C LEU A 280 11.91 3.91 -8.13
N SER A 281 12.40 4.68 -7.15
CA SER A 281 11.55 5.32 -6.14
C SER A 281 10.49 6.22 -6.79
N THR A 282 10.90 7.03 -7.77
CA THR A 282 10.01 7.90 -8.55
C THR A 282 9.02 7.07 -9.38
N TYR A 283 9.50 6.07 -10.10
CA TYR A 283 8.68 5.17 -10.92
C TYR A 283 7.57 4.50 -10.11
N VAL A 284 7.93 3.88 -8.98
CA VAL A 284 6.92 3.24 -8.12
C VAL A 284 6.11 4.22 -7.28
N GLY A 285 6.51 5.49 -7.20
CA GLY A 285 5.80 6.54 -6.45
C GLY A 285 5.96 6.40 -4.94
N HIS A 286 7.18 6.17 -4.45
CA HIS A 286 7.50 6.31 -3.04
C HIS A 286 7.67 7.79 -2.68
N ALA A 287 7.08 8.20 -1.54
CA ALA A 287 7.21 9.58 -1.06
C ALA A 287 8.64 9.90 -0.58
N MET A 288 9.36 8.89 -0.11
CA MET A 288 10.75 8.96 0.33
C MET A 288 11.54 7.80 -0.26
N VAL A 289 12.76 8.05 -0.72
CA VAL A 289 13.63 7.04 -1.29
C VAL A 289 14.01 5.94 -0.28
N THR A 290 14.06 6.27 1.00
CA THR A 290 14.28 5.33 2.11
C THR A 290 13.28 4.17 2.11
N ASN A 291 12.07 4.37 1.59
CA ASN A 291 11.09 3.30 1.42
C ASN A 291 11.51 2.28 0.36
N THR A 292 12.40 2.66 -0.57
CA THR A 292 12.97 1.77 -1.57
C THR A 292 14.23 1.11 -1.03
N TYR A 293 15.09 1.83 -0.32
CA TYR A 293 16.30 1.28 0.32
C TYR A 293 15.99 0.21 1.37
N TRP A 294 14.82 0.26 2.03
CA TRP A 294 14.40 -0.76 2.97
C TRP A 294 14.46 -2.19 2.38
N TYR A 295 14.24 -2.36 1.08
CA TYR A 295 14.31 -3.68 0.45
C TYR A 295 15.71 -4.30 0.52
N LEU A 296 16.76 -3.48 0.50
CA LEU A 296 18.14 -3.96 0.56
C LEU A 296 18.48 -4.67 1.88
N THR A 297 17.78 -4.31 2.96
CA THR A 297 18.02 -4.89 4.29
C THR A 297 16.97 -5.92 4.72
N ALA A 298 15.81 -5.91 4.08
CA ALA A 298 14.65 -6.69 4.52
C ALA A 298 14.40 -7.94 3.66
N VAL A 299 15.11 -8.09 2.54
CA VAL A 299 14.91 -9.19 1.58
C VAL A 299 16.18 -10.02 1.50
N PRO A 300 16.15 -11.30 1.92
CA PRO A 300 17.34 -12.16 2.00
C PRO A 300 18.13 -12.22 0.69
N GLU A 301 17.45 -12.25 -0.46
CA GLU A 301 18.07 -12.31 -1.79
C GLU A 301 18.93 -11.05 -2.08
N LEU A 302 18.51 -9.88 -1.59
CA LEU A 302 19.26 -8.64 -1.76
C LEU A 302 20.37 -8.50 -0.71
N VAL A 303 20.16 -9.01 0.49
CA VAL A 303 21.22 -9.10 1.52
C VAL A 303 22.37 -9.98 1.05
N ALA A 304 22.07 -11.13 0.43
CA ALA A 304 23.09 -12.01 -0.15
C ALA A 304 23.91 -11.31 -1.25
N VAL A 305 23.26 -10.52 -2.09
CA VAL A 305 23.95 -9.68 -3.10
C VAL A 305 24.89 -8.64 -2.47
N ALA A 306 24.45 -8.00 -1.40
CA ALA A 306 25.26 -7.03 -0.68
C ALA A 306 26.47 -7.70 0.01
N ALA A 307 26.27 -8.86 0.62
CA ALA A 307 27.35 -9.65 1.24
C ALA A 307 28.42 -10.07 0.22
N ALA A 308 28.01 -10.62 -0.92
CA ALA A 308 28.93 -11.01 -1.99
C ALA A 308 29.77 -9.84 -2.53
N LYS A 309 29.19 -8.64 -2.61
CA LYS A 309 29.95 -7.41 -2.98
C LYS A 309 30.95 -7.02 -1.91
N PHE A 310 30.58 -7.11 -0.65
CA PHE A 310 31.47 -6.81 0.47
C PHE A 310 32.67 -7.78 0.47
N GLU A 311 32.44 -9.07 0.30
CA GLU A 311 33.49 -10.07 0.20
C GLU A 311 34.45 -9.78 -0.99
N SER A 312 33.88 -9.47 -2.15
CA SER A 312 34.69 -9.13 -3.35
C SER A 312 35.50 -7.86 -3.17
N PHE A 313 35.02 -6.90 -2.38
CA PHE A 313 35.74 -5.69 -2.02
C PHE A 313 36.85 -5.99 -1.01
N ALA A 314 36.58 -6.79 0.02
CA ALA A 314 37.55 -7.15 1.04
C ALA A 314 38.71 -7.99 0.49
N HIS A 315 38.52 -8.72 -0.60
CA HIS A 315 39.54 -9.54 -1.26
C HIS A 315 40.28 -8.81 -2.40
N ARG A 316 40.01 -7.53 -2.65
CA ARG A 316 40.82 -6.75 -3.59
C ARG A 316 42.20 -6.52 -2.97
N PRO A 317 43.31 -6.96 -3.63
CA PRO A 317 44.64 -6.62 -3.16
C PRO A 317 44.78 -5.10 -3.15
N GLU A 318 45.28 -4.55 -2.07
CA GLU A 318 45.66 -3.13 -1.99
C GLU A 318 46.63 -2.84 -3.13
N VAL A 319 46.22 -2.02 -4.09
CA VAL A 319 47.14 -1.46 -5.07
C VAL A 319 47.98 -0.46 -4.30
N CYS A 320 49.17 -0.88 -3.86
CA CYS A 320 50.18 0.00 -3.33
C CYS A 320 50.52 1.03 -4.43
N HIS A 321 50.05 2.24 -4.24
CA HIS A 321 50.54 3.38 -4.98
C HIS A 321 51.94 3.69 -4.43
N GLY A 322 52.97 3.21 -5.17
CA GLY A 322 54.37 3.64 -4.99
C GLY A 322 54.58 5.00 -5.64
#